data_78007843a98679172e7f8cbccde2065c
#
_entry.id   78007843a98679172e7f8cbccde2065c
#
_cell.length_a   1.000
_cell.length_b   1.000
_cell.length_c   1.000
_cell.angle_alpha   90.00
_cell.angle_beta   90.00
_cell.angle_gamma   90.00
#
_symmetry.space_group_name_H-M   'P 1'
#
loop_
_entity.id
_entity.type
_entity.pdbx_description
1 polymer ?
#
loop_
_entity_poly.entity_id
_entity_poly.type
_entity_poly.pdbx_seq_one_letter_code
_entity_poly.pdbx_strand_id
1 'polypeptide(L)'
;VLIDYPFWYIPIVLTQSALGLRPSQQEKNMKNQHLSTVETTSQTEDIVVTALYKFTRFSDYEDYREPLRQIMLDNGVRGTLLLASEGINGTISGDRAGIDAVLNYIQQIPAIGTVEYKESFTDTQPFFRTKVKLKKEIVTMGVEGIDPLQSVGRYVKPSEWNDLISDPEVLLIDTRNDYEVQIGTFKNAVNPKTETFREFPDYVKNELDPTKHKKVAMFCTGGIRCEKSTAYLREQGFDEVYHLEGGILKYLEEVPAEESMWEGDCFVFDNRVAVNHSLEKSDYDQCYACRMPITEADKQHPAYVKGESCPHCIDKATEEQRARFRERQRQIQLAKERGEAHIGAEVKEVIEARKQQKLQAKLEQQQD
;
A
#
# COMPACT_ATOMS: atom_id res chain seq x y z
N VAL A 1 -11.98 47.08 24.52
CA VAL A 1 -11.98 47.73 23.21
C VAL A 1 -12.55 46.71 22.23
N LEU A 2 -13.78 47.00 21.80
CA LEU A 2 -14.55 46.31 20.77
C LEU A 2 -14.03 46.73 19.36
N ILE A 3 -13.88 45.84 18.42
CA ILE A 3 -13.95 46.12 16.97
C ILE A 3 -14.47 44.82 16.28
N ASP A 4 -15.69 44.80 15.96
CA ASP A 4 -16.51 44.79 14.74
C ASP A 4 -16.12 43.83 13.64
N TYR A 5 -17.08 42.89 13.37
CA TYR A 5 -17.26 42.16 12.09
C TYR A 5 -18.07 43.03 11.12
N PRO A 6 -17.91 42.85 9.81
CA PRO A 6 -18.99 43.09 8.85
C PRO A 6 -19.48 41.82 8.14
N PHE A 7 -20.78 41.66 8.20
CA PHE A 7 -21.66 40.92 7.29
C PHE A 7 -21.53 41.38 5.83
N TRP A 8 -22.03 40.59 4.92
CA TRP A 8 -22.58 40.80 3.56
C TRP A 8 -22.00 39.81 2.55
N TYR A 9 -22.72 39.12 1.65
CA TYR A 9 -23.95 39.40 0.91
C TYR A 9 -24.55 38.11 0.34
N ILE A 10 -25.88 37.93 0.42
CA ILE A 10 -26.71 36.96 -0.33
C ILE A 10 -27.32 37.72 -1.50
N PRO A 11 -27.25 37.27 -2.77
CA PRO A 11 -28.12 37.78 -3.81
C PRO A 11 -29.39 36.92 -3.94
N ILE A 12 -30.50 37.58 -3.72
CA ILE A 12 -31.86 37.14 -4.03
C ILE A 12 -32.05 37.14 -5.54
N VAL A 13 -32.43 36.02 -6.14
CA VAL A 13 -32.93 35.98 -7.51
C VAL A 13 -34.44 36.09 -7.48
N LEU A 14 -34.94 37.22 -7.97
CA LEU A 14 -36.36 37.48 -8.21
C LEU A 14 -36.85 36.74 -9.45
N THR A 15 -37.93 36.00 -9.29
CA THR A 15 -38.74 35.43 -10.36
C THR A 15 -39.55 36.53 -11.07
N GLN A 16 -39.46 36.65 -12.38
CA GLN A 16 -40.47 37.31 -13.20
C GLN A 16 -41.21 36.28 -14.03
N SER A 17 -42.47 36.13 -13.67
CA SER A 17 -43.47 35.46 -14.49
C SER A 17 -44.17 36.50 -15.40
N ALA A 18 -44.64 36.01 -16.55
CA ALA A 18 -45.62 36.54 -17.46
C ALA A 18 -45.09 37.45 -18.60
N LEU A 19 -45.05 36.84 -19.78
CA LEU A 19 -45.71 37.35 -20.99
C LEU A 19 -45.71 36.24 -22.05
N GLY A 20 -46.88 35.76 -22.38
CA GLY A 20 -47.11 34.72 -23.35
C GLY A 20 -46.87 35.20 -24.78
N LEU A 21 -45.93 34.55 -25.43
CA LEU A 21 -45.79 34.55 -26.90
C LEU A 21 -45.60 33.09 -27.36
N ARG A 22 -46.51 32.68 -28.29
CA ARG A 22 -46.41 31.33 -28.89
C ARG A 22 -45.26 31.31 -29.89
N PRO A 23 -44.39 30.28 -29.84
CA PRO A 23 -43.32 30.17 -30.83
C PRO A 23 -43.86 29.81 -32.22
N SER A 24 -43.23 30.38 -33.24
CA SER A 24 -43.54 30.18 -34.66
C SER A 24 -43.10 28.77 -35.11
N GLN A 25 -43.77 28.33 -36.22
CA GLN A 25 -43.61 26.99 -36.80
C GLN A 25 -42.17 26.68 -37.29
N GLN A 26 -41.30 27.67 -37.39
CA GLN A 26 -39.91 27.50 -37.80
C GLN A 26 -38.98 27.03 -36.67
N GLU A 27 -39.33 27.24 -35.40
CA GLU A 27 -38.53 26.77 -34.27
C GLU A 27 -38.81 25.30 -33.94
N LYS A 28 -39.83 24.67 -34.50
CA LYS A 28 -40.13 23.23 -34.29
C LYS A 28 -39.29 22.31 -35.17
N ASN A 29 -38.69 22.81 -36.25
CA ASN A 29 -37.87 21.98 -37.16
C ASN A 29 -36.39 21.94 -36.84
N MET A 30 -35.88 22.68 -35.84
CA MET A 30 -34.49 22.64 -35.41
C MET A 30 -34.24 21.83 -34.16
N LYS A 31 -35.25 21.17 -33.60
CA LYS A 31 -35.11 20.30 -32.39
C LYS A 31 -34.93 18.80 -32.66
N ASN A 32 -34.83 18.37 -33.92
CA ASN A 32 -34.76 16.95 -34.27
C ASN A 32 -33.49 16.54 -35.02
N GLN A 33 -32.41 17.29 -34.89
CA GLN A 33 -31.09 16.83 -35.33
C GLN A 33 -30.06 17.25 -34.24
N HIS A 34 -29.80 16.38 -33.31
CA HIS A 34 -28.61 16.08 -32.50
C HIS A 34 -29.05 15.47 -31.18
N LEU A 35 -29.63 14.27 -31.25
CA LEU A 35 -29.38 13.28 -30.17
C LEU A 35 -28.08 12.57 -30.54
N SER A 36 -26.95 13.24 -30.34
CA SER A 36 -25.74 12.53 -30.10
C SER A 36 -25.91 11.83 -28.76
N THR A 37 -25.94 10.52 -28.78
CA THR A 37 -25.74 9.66 -27.63
C THR A 37 -24.47 10.16 -26.93
N VAL A 38 -24.67 10.87 -25.83
CA VAL A 38 -23.60 11.01 -24.83
C VAL A 38 -23.46 9.59 -24.28
N GLU A 39 -22.50 8.83 -24.83
CA GLU A 39 -21.95 7.69 -24.15
C GLU A 39 -21.44 8.24 -22.83
N THR A 40 -22.19 7.98 -21.77
CA THR A 40 -21.71 8.09 -20.41
C THR A 40 -20.68 6.96 -20.29
N THR A 41 -19.44 7.23 -20.72
CA THR A 41 -18.30 6.48 -20.24
C THR A 41 -18.35 6.62 -18.73
N SER A 42 -18.76 5.56 -18.05
CA SER A 42 -18.51 5.38 -16.63
C SER A 42 -16.98 5.41 -16.50
N GLN A 43 -16.42 6.57 -16.19
CA GLN A 43 -15.07 6.63 -15.65
C GLN A 43 -15.16 5.82 -14.36
N THR A 44 -14.65 4.60 -14.40
CA THR A 44 -14.32 3.87 -13.17
C THR A 44 -13.33 4.78 -12.46
N GLU A 45 -13.76 5.40 -11.34
CA GLU A 45 -12.87 6.23 -10.54
C GLU A 45 -11.69 5.32 -10.14
N ASP A 46 -10.48 5.71 -10.50
CA ASP A 46 -9.28 4.98 -10.16
C ASP A 46 -9.17 4.86 -8.65
N ILE A 47 -8.92 3.64 -8.18
CA ILE A 47 -8.68 3.41 -6.77
C ILE A 47 -7.30 3.95 -6.42
N VAL A 48 -7.26 4.86 -5.46
CA VAL A 48 -6.02 5.42 -4.92
C VAL A 48 -5.40 4.43 -3.95
N VAL A 49 -4.11 4.17 -4.11
CA VAL A 49 -3.30 3.34 -3.19
C VAL A 49 -2.26 4.23 -2.54
N THR A 50 -2.37 4.42 -1.23
CA THR A 50 -1.54 5.34 -0.45
C THR A 50 -0.64 4.56 0.51
N ALA A 51 0.67 4.69 0.34
CA ALA A 51 1.68 4.16 1.26
C ALA A 51 2.23 5.31 2.11
N LEU A 52 2.21 5.13 3.43
CA LEU A 52 2.67 6.14 4.38
C LEU A 52 3.47 5.52 5.52
N TYR A 53 4.39 6.28 6.07
CA TYR A 53 4.98 6.00 7.38
C TYR A 53 5.46 7.29 8.05
N LYS A 54 5.55 7.25 9.38
CA LYS A 54 6.20 8.29 10.15
C LYS A 54 6.75 7.71 11.44
N PHE A 55 8.04 7.92 11.68
CA PHE A 55 8.63 7.75 13.00
C PHE A 55 8.31 8.97 13.85
N THR A 56 7.81 8.74 15.06
CA THR A 56 7.48 9.77 16.05
C THR A 56 7.34 9.15 17.42
N ARG A 57 7.36 9.95 18.49
CA ARG A 57 7.01 9.50 19.84
C ARG A 57 5.49 9.37 19.97
N PHE A 58 4.99 8.15 19.98
CA PHE A 58 3.56 7.84 19.95
C PHE A 58 3.16 6.97 21.15
N SER A 59 3.19 7.54 22.34
CA SER A 59 2.99 6.82 23.61
C SER A 59 1.58 6.25 23.78
N ASP A 60 0.57 6.91 23.25
CA ASP A 60 -0.86 6.59 23.33
C ASP A 60 -1.39 5.90 22.05
N TYR A 61 -0.52 5.28 21.26
CA TYR A 61 -0.86 4.66 19.95
C TYR A 61 -1.96 3.59 20.05
N GLU A 62 -2.11 2.95 21.19
CA GLU A 62 -3.11 1.90 21.40
C GLU A 62 -4.54 2.44 21.32
N ASP A 63 -4.75 3.67 21.78
CA ASP A 63 -6.05 4.33 21.83
C ASP A 63 -6.59 4.66 20.43
N TYR A 64 -5.72 4.79 19.44
CA TYR A 64 -6.07 5.11 18.06
C TYR A 64 -6.41 3.89 17.19
N ARG A 65 -6.25 2.68 17.70
CA ARG A 65 -6.51 1.46 16.90
C ARG A 65 -7.94 1.38 16.40
N GLU A 66 -8.92 1.43 17.29
CA GLU A 66 -10.33 1.30 16.92
C GLU A 66 -10.87 2.55 16.20
N PRO A 67 -10.57 3.78 16.61
CA PRO A 67 -10.95 4.97 15.86
C PRO A 67 -10.43 4.97 14.41
N LEU A 68 -9.15 4.64 14.18
CA LEU A 68 -8.59 4.51 12.84
C LEU A 68 -9.24 3.40 12.03
N ARG A 69 -9.50 2.25 12.66
CA ARG A 69 -10.20 1.16 11.99
C ARG A 69 -11.61 1.57 11.59
N GLN A 70 -12.33 2.27 12.45
CA GLN A 70 -13.71 2.69 12.19
C GLN A 70 -13.76 3.70 11.06
N ILE A 71 -12.91 4.75 11.06
CA ILE A 71 -12.93 5.74 9.98
C ILE A 71 -12.54 5.11 8.62
N MET A 72 -11.63 4.14 8.59
CA MET A 72 -11.34 3.39 7.38
C MET A 72 -12.57 2.61 6.87
N LEU A 73 -13.31 1.95 7.78
CA LEU A 73 -14.52 1.19 7.41
C LEU A 73 -15.63 2.10 6.92
N ASP A 74 -15.91 3.20 7.62
CA ASP A 74 -16.98 4.14 7.29
C ASP A 74 -16.76 4.81 5.92
N ASN A 75 -15.51 4.90 5.48
CA ASN A 75 -15.12 5.49 4.21
C ASN A 75 -14.70 4.44 3.15
N GLY A 76 -15.01 3.16 3.34
CA GLY A 76 -14.72 2.12 2.35
C GLY A 76 -13.23 1.83 2.12
N VAL A 77 -12.34 2.36 2.96
CA VAL A 77 -10.88 2.25 2.82
C VAL A 77 -10.41 0.89 3.33
N ARG A 78 -9.64 0.19 2.50
CA ARG A 78 -9.02 -1.09 2.83
C ARG A 78 -7.50 -0.95 2.93
N GLY A 79 -6.86 -1.95 3.55
CA GLY A 79 -5.41 -1.96 3.73
C GLY A 79 -5.00 -2.30 5.15
N THR A 80 -3.75 -2.00 5.46
CA THR A 80 -3.21 -2.27 6.80
C THR A 80 -2.43 -1.07 7.31
N LEU A 81 -2.82 -0.57 8.49
CA LEU A 81 -2.03 0.36 9.28
C LEU A 81 -1.40 -0.37 10.47
N LEU A 82 -0.15 -0.10 10.73
CA LEU A 82 0.61 -0.57 11.88
C LEU A 82 0.88 0.62 12.80
N LEU A 83 0.56 0.47 14.07
CA LEU A 83 0.80 1.46 15.12
C LEU A 83 1.76 0.86 16.15
N ALA A 84 2.73 1.65 16.58
CA ALA A 84 3.64 1.33 17.67
C ALA A 84 4.05 2.61 18.40
N SER A 85 4.73 2.48 19.54
CA SER A 85 5.26 3.63 20.28
C SER A 85 6.29 4.46 19.49
N GLU A 86 6.82 3.90 18.40
CA GLU A 86 7.77 4.57 17.50
C GLU A 86 7.10 5.23 16.28
N GLY A 87 5.75 5.11 16.11
CA GLY A 87 5.05 5.78 15.02
C GLY A 87 3.96 4.97 14.31
N ILE A 88 3.76 5.28 13.03
CA ILE A 88 2.75 4.70 12.14
C ILE A 88 3.40 4.24 10.83
N ASN A 89 2.89 3.13 10.26
CA ASN A 89 3.28 2.64 8.94
C ASN A 89 2.12 1.88 8.29
N GLY A 90 1.96 1.98 6.99
CA GLY A 90 1.00 1.15 6.28
C GLY A 90 0.77 1.53 4.83
N THR A 91 -0.08 0.71 4.20
CA THR A 91 -0.62 0.99 2.87
C THR A 91 -2.13 0.79 2.92
N ILE A 92 -2.86 1.76 2.40
CA ILE A 92 -4.33 1.79 2.35
C ILE A 92 -4.79 2.09 0.93
N SER A 93 -6.02 1.72 0.60
CA SER A 93 -6.61 1.99 -0.70
C SER A 93 -8.10 2.25 -0.61
N GLY A 94 -8.60 3.12 -1.47
CA GLY A 94 -9.99 3.52 -1.53
C GLY A 94 -10.23 4.54 -2.64
N ASP A 95 -11.43 5.07 -2.72
CA ASP A 95 -11.68 6.25 -3.53
C ASP A 95 -10.95 7.48 -2.96
N ARG A 96 -10.88 8.54 -3.73
CA ARG A 96 -10.19 9.78 -3.34
C ARG A 96 -10.74 10.36 -2.03
N ALA A 97 -12.06 10.42 -1.90
CA ALA A 97 -12.72 11.00 -0.73
C ALA A 97 -12.44 10.18 0.55
N GLY A 98 -12.48 8.85 0.45
CA GLY A 98 -12.18 7.95 1.54
C GLY A 98 -10.73 8.05 1.99
N ILE A 99 -9.78 8.08 1.06
CA ILE A 99 -8.35 8.26 1.37
C ILE A 99 -8.11 9.60 2.06
N ASP A 100 -8.68 10.69 1.53
CA ASP A 100 -8.53 12.02 2.12
C ASP A 100 -9.11 12.09 3.54
N ALA A 101 -10.26 11.46 3.78
CA ALA A 101 -10.86 11.40 5.12
C ALA A 101 -9.93 10.68 6.12
N VAL A 102 -9.34 9.54 5.73
CA VAL A 102 -8.42 8.78 6.59
C VAL A 102 -7.12 9.55 6.83
N LEU A 103 -6.52 10.14 5.78
CA LEU A 103 -5.30 10.95 5.90
C LEU A 103 -5.52 12.17 6.79
N ASN A 104 -6.64 12.88 6.62
CA ASN A 104 -7.01 14.02 7.47
C ASN A 104 -7.12 13.61 8.94
N TYR A 105 -7.75 12.46 9.22
CA TYR A 105 -7.83 11.95 10.59
C TYR A 105 -6.43 11.62 11.16
N ILE A 106 -5.58 10.94 10.39
CA ILE A 106 -4.20 10.60 10.80
C ILE A 106 -3.43 11.88 11.14
N GLN A 107 -3.55 12.92 10.32
CA GLN A 107 -2.83 14.18 10.51
C GLN A 107 -3.35 15.01 11.70
N GLN A 108 -4.58 14.75 12.17
CA GLN A 108 -5.14 15.37 13.38
C GLN A 108 -4.65 14.70 14.67
N ILE A 109 -4.02 13.52 14.59
CA ILE A 109 -3.42 12.86 15.76
C ILE A 109 -2.20 13.70 16.21
N PRO A 110 -2.19 14.25 17.45
CA PRO A 110 -1.15 15.20 17.86
C PRO A 110 0.27 14.64 17.77
N ALA A 111 0.45 13.35 18.08
CA ALA A 111 1.74 12.68 17.98
C ALA A 111 2.22 12.49 16.53
N ILE A 112 1.32 12.47 15.56
CA ILE A 112 1.64 12.25 14.14
C ILE A 112 1.76 13.57 13.40
N GLY A 113 0.73 14.43 13.43
CA GLY A 113 0.70 15.66 12.64
C GLY A 113 0.85 15.39 11.14
N THR A 114 1.55 16.25 10.43
CA THR A 114 1.78 16.07 8.98
C THR A 114 2.53 14.76 8.71
N VAL A 115 2.01 13.97 7.79
CA VAL A 115 2.61 12.71 7.32
C VAL A 115 2.88 12.79 5.82
N GLU A 116 4.04 12.36 5.40
CA GLU A 116 4.37 12.17 3.99
C GLU A 116 3.83 10.83 3.51
N TYR A 117 3.29 10.81 2.31
CA TYR A 117 2.75 9.60 1.70
C TYR A 117 3.05 9.56 0.20
N LYS A 118 2.95 8.39 -0.38
CA LYS A 118 3.12 8.13 -1.80
C LYS A 118 1.85 7.52 -2.34
N GLU A 119 1.44 7.96 -3.53
CA GLU A 119 0.21 7.47 -4.15
C GLU A 119 0.50 6.79 -5.48
N SER A 120 -0.32 5.82 -5.78
CA SER A 120 -0.41 5.17 -7.09
C SER A 120 -1.87 4.80 -7.33
N PHE A 121 -2.21 4.47 -8.57
CA PHE A 121 -3.59 4.23 -8.97
C PHE A 121 -3.76 2.82 -9.52
N THR A 122 -4.97 2.29 -9.41
CA THR A 122 -5.33 0.98 -9.95
C THR A 122 -6.83 0.91 -10.20
N ASP A 123 -7.24 0.09 -11.16
CA ASP A 123 -8.65 -0.18 -11.51
C ASP A 123 -9.32 -1.19 -10.58
N THR A 124 -8.55 -1.94 -9.79
CA THR A 124 -9.05 -2.99 -8.91
C THR A 124 -8.57 -2.81 -7.48
N GLN A 125 -9.47 -3.06 -6.51
CA GLN A 125 -9.15 -2.95 -5.08
C GLN A 125 -8.03 -3.92 -4.67
N PRO A 126 -6.82 -3.41 -4.31
CA PRO A 126 -5.66 -4.26 -4.06
C PRO A 126 -5.64 -4.87 -2.65
N PHE A 127 -6.62 -4.56 -1.81
CA PHE A 127 -6.73 -5.14 -0.47
C PHE A 127 -8.09 -5.78 -0.23
N PHE A 128 -8.10 -6.92 0.44
CA PHE A 128 -9.34 -7.62 0.81
C PHE A 128 -9.94 -7.12 2.13
N ARG A 129 -9.15 -6.52 3.02
CA ARG A 129 -9.55 -6.23 4.40
C ARG A 129 -9.03 -4.90 4.90
N THR A 130 -9.77 -4.32 5.84
CA THR A 130 -9.35 -3.19 6.65
C THR A 130 -8.73 -3.69 7.96
N LYS A 131 -7.49 -3.28 8.25
CA LYS A 131 -6.76 -3.71 9.45
C LYS A 131 -5.99 -2.56 10.06
N VAL A 132 -6.13 -2.38 11.37
CA VAL A 132 -5.22 -1.57 12.18
C VAL A 132 -4.61 -2.50 13.24
N LYS A 133 -3.29 -2.60 13.27
CA LYS A 133 -2.57 -3.55 14.13
C LYS A 133 -1.61 -2.82 15.05
N LEU A 134 -1.66 -3.17 16.32
CA LEU A 134 -0.65 -2.79 17.29
C LEU A 134 0.59 -3.68 17.12
N LYS A 135 1.76 -3.07 17.15
CA LYS A 135 3.05 -3.72 16.96
C LYS A 135 4.06 -3.20 18.00
N LYS A 136 5.17 -3.92 18.19
CA LYS A 136 6.31 -3.41 18.95
C LYS A 136 7.12 -2.41 18.12
N GLU A 137 7.18 -2.64 16.82
CA GLU A 137 7.89 -1.83 15.83
C GLU A 137 7.02 -1.64 14.59
N ILE A 138 7.03 -0.44 13.99
CA ILE A 138 6.30 -0.17 12.73
C ILE A 138 7.00 -0.81 11.51
N VAL A 139 8.28 -1.09 11.62
CA VAL A 139 9.07 -1.97 10.73
C VAL A 139 10.02 -2.79 11.60
N THR A 140 9.91 -4.12 11.55
CA THR A 140 10.58 -4.95 12.54
C THR A 140 12.00 -5.29 12.12
N MET A 141 12.98 -4.71 12.82
CA MET A 141 14.40 -5.08 12.75
C MET A 141 14.80 -6.01 13.88
N GLY A 142 14.19 -5.84 15.07
CA GLY A 142 14.42 -6.69 16.23
C GLY A 142 15.67 -6.33 17.04
N VAL A 143 16.21 -5.14 16.86
CA VAL A 143 17.33 -4.60 17.66
C VAL A 143 16.77 -3.50 18.57
N GLU A 144 16.98 -3.66 19.89
CA GLU A 144 16.56 -2.65 20.86
C GLU A 144 17.44 -1.39 20.78
N GLY A 145 16.83 -0.23 21.01
CA GLY A 145 17.55 1.05 21.10
C GLY A 145 17.75 1.76 19.75
N ILE A 146 17.52 1.11 18.63
CA ILE A 146 17.64 1.78 17.32
C ILE A 146 16.51 2.80 17.15
N ASP A 147 16.90 4.06 17.08
CA ASP A 147 16.00 5.19 17.07
C ASP A 147 16.32 6.16 15.90
N PRO A 148 15.57 6.07 14.79
CA PRO A 148 15.77 6.96 13.64
C PRO A 148 15.58 8.44 13.94
N LEU A 149 14.86 8.79 15.02
CA LEU A 149 14.69 10.18 15.44
C LEU A 149 15.95 10.78 16.08
N GLN A 150 16.86 9.95 16.57
CA GLN A 150 18.12 10.42 17.17
C GLN A 150 19.28 10.36 16.19
N SER A 151 19.34 9.33 15.38
CA SER A 151 20.41 9.13 14.41
C SER A 151 19.88 8.42 13.19
N VAL A 152 20.08 9.00 12.02
CA VAL A 152 19.68 8.44 10.72
C VAL A 152 20.74 8.80 9.68
N GLY A 153 20.82 8.05 8.60
CA GLY A 153 21.68 8.37 7.45
C GLY A 153 21.22 9.62 6.71
N ARG A 154 22.05 10.10 5.79
CA ARG A 154 21.68 11.24 4.95
C ARG A 154 20.65 10.82 3.90
N TYR A 155 19.58 11.59 3.83
CA TYR A 155 18.59 11.45 2.74
C TYR A 155 19.18 11.94 1.43
N VAL A 156 19.01 11.16 0.37
CA VAL A 156 19.43 11.53 -1.00
C VAL A 156 18.20 11.49 -1.89
N LYS A 157 17.92 12.60 -2.54
CA LYS A 157 16.77 12.73 -3.43
C LYS A 157 16.90 11.82 -4.66
N PRO A 158 15.79 11.37 -5.25
CA PRO A 158 15.81 10.61 -6.49
C PRO A 158 16.67 11.24 -7.60
N SER A 159 16.61 12.56 -7.75
CA SER A 159 17.39 13.32 -8.73
C SER A 159 18.92 13.31 -8.54
N GLU A 160 19.38 13.01 -7.32
CA GLU A 160 20.80 12.94 -6.96
C GLU A 160 21.28 11.50 -6.76
N TRP A 161 20.34 10.53 -6.78
CA TRP A 161 20.63 9.15 -6.44
C TRP A 161 21.53 8.46 -7.45
N ASN A 162 21.30 8.66 -8.74
CA ASN A 162 22.13 8.05 -9.78
C ASN A 162 23.60 8.47 -9.71
N ASP A 163 23.86 9.74 -9.40
CA ASP A 163 25.22 10.25 -9.23
C ASP A 163 25.91 9.57 -8.04
N LEU A 164 25.20 9.46 -6.89
CA LEU A 164 25.75 8.80 -5.70
C LEU A 164 26.09 7.32 -5.96
N ILE A 165 25.16 6.56 -6.55
CA ILE A 165 25.35 5.11 -6.73
C ILE A 165 26.28 4.75 -7.90
N SER A 166 26.65 5.74 -8.72
CA SER A 166 27.66 5.61 -9.77
C SER A 166 29.10 5.77 -9.25
N ASP A 167 29.28 6.30 -8.04
CA ASP A 167 30.59 6.39 -7.39
C ASP A 167 31.08 4.98 -6.99
N PRO A 168 32.22 4.49 -7.54
CA PRO A 168 32.72 3.15 -7.24
C PRO A 168 33.16 2.96 -5.78
N GLU A 169 33.31 4.05 -5.00
CA GLU A 169 33.59 3.97 -3.57
C GLU A 169 32.33 3.74 -2.73
N VAL A 170 31.15 3.86 -3.32
CA VAL A 170 29.87 3.65 -2.62
C VAL A 170 29.46 2.18 -2.68
N LEU A 171 29.32 1.58 -1.52
CA LEU A 171 28.68 0.28 -1.37
C LEU A 171 27.16 0.46 -1.36
N LEU A 172 26.50 0.04 -2.46
CA LEU A 172 25.05 0.10 -2.59
C LEU A 172 24.40 -1.18 -2.07
N ILE A 173 23.48 -1.09 -1.11
CA ILE A 173 22.83 -2.24 -0.47
C ILE A 173 21.32 -2.14 -0.62
N ASP A 174 20.70 -3.21 -1.13
CA ASP A 174 19.26 -3.39 -1.12
C ASP A 174 18.82 -3.97 0.23
N THR A 175 18.12 -3.19 1.06
CA THR A 175 17.69 -3.63 2.41
C THR A 175 16.38 -4.43 2.39
N ARG A 176 15.91 -4.82 1.22
CA ARG A 176 14.70 -5.62 1.05
C ARG A 176 15.01 -7.11 1.24
N ASN A 177 13.95 -7.90 1.36
CA ASN A 177 14.05 -9.35 1.41
C ASN A 177 14.44 -9.91 0.03
N ASP A 178 15.11 -11.05 0.01
CA ASP A 178 15.63 -11.69 -1.20
C ASP A 178 14.58 -11.83 -2.31
N TYR A 179 13.34 -12.22 -1.97
CA TYR A 179 12.27 -12.37 -2.96
C TYR A 179 11.83 -11.04 -3.60
N GLU A 180 12.04 -9.90 -2.94
CA GLU A 180 11.77 -8.57 -3.51
C GLU A 180 12.90 -8.17 -4.46
N VAL A 181 14.15 -8.52 -4.12
CA VAL A 181 15.34 -8.25 -4.94
C VAL A 181 15.32 -9.06 -6.24
N GLN A 182 14.83 -10.31 -6.19
CA GLN A 182 14.77 -11.20 -7.34
C GLN A 182 13.92 -10.68 -8.50
N ILE A 183 12.95 -9.81 -8.25
CA ILE A 183 12.08 -9.26 -9.31
C ILE A 183 12.52 -7.88 -9.81
N GLY A 184 13.45 -7.23 -9.12
CA GLY A 184 14.04 -5.98 -9.55
C GLY A 184 14.88 -5.35 -8.45
N THR A 185 15.94 -4.64 -8.84
CA THR A 185 16.88 -3.93 -7.97
C THR A 185 17.64 -2.85 -8.74
N PHE A 186 18.37 -1.98 -8.06
CA PHE A 186 19.29 -1.07 -8.73
C PHE A 186 20.53 -1.80 -9.25
N LYS A 187 21.01 -1.37 -10.41
CA LYS A 187 22.25 -1.85 -10.98
C LYS A 187 23.39 -1.80 -9.96
N ASN A 188 24.18 -2.87 -9.88
CA ASN A 188 25.29 -3.04 -8.93
C ASN A 188 24.92 -3.08 -7.46
N ALA A 189 23.64 -3.15 -7.08
CA ALA A 189 23.25 -3.29 -5.68
C ALA A 189 23.63 -4.67 -5.12
N VAL A 190 24.14 -4.67 -3.90
CA VAL A 190 24.40 -5.89 -3.16
C VAL A 190 23.09 -6.38 -2.55
N ASN A 191 22.78 -7.65 -2.78
CA ASN A 191 21.66 -8.36 -2.16
C ASN A 191 22.17 -9.08 -0.88
N PRO A 192 21.73 -8.69 0.33
CA PRO A 192 22.07 -9.38 1.58
C PRO A 192 21.52 -10.80 1.68
N LYS A 193 20.60 -11.20 0.78
CA LYS A 193 19.91 -12.50 0.74
C LYS A 193 19.16 -12.83 2.03
N THR A 194 18.63 -11.81 2.69
CA THR A 194 17.81 -11.97 3.89
C THR A 194 16.39 -12.43 3.53
N GLU A 195 15.83 -13.38 4.28
CA GLU A 195 14.42 -13.77 4.15
C GLU A 195 13.51 -12.75 4.84
N THR A 196 14.00 -12.12 5.90
CA THR A 196 13.30 -11.08 6.66
C THR A 196 14.26 -9.95 7.05
N PHE A 197 13.73 -8.74 7.21
CA PHE A 197 14.50 -7.58 7.65
C PHE A 197 15.16 -7.76 9.04
N ARG A 198 14.73 -8.73 9.83
CA ARG A 198 15.36 -9.08 11.11
C ARG A 198 16.76 -9.67 10.98
N GLU A 199 17.10 -10.19 9.82
CA GLU A 199 18.41 -10.80 9.53
C GLU A 199 19.44 -9.75 9.08
N PHE A 200 18.96 -8.54 8.74
CA PHE A 200 19.83 -7.45 8.29
C PHE A 200 20.94 -7.08 9.30
N PRO A 201 20.69 -7.00 10.62
CA PRO A 201 21.77 -6.78 11.59
C PRO A 201 22.87 -7.84 11.58
N ASP A 202 22.52 -9.10 11.36
CA ASP A 202 23.51 -10.18 11.27
C ASP A 202 24.32 -10.08 9.98
N TYR A 203 23.69 -9.71 8.85
CA TYR A 203 24.42 -9.40 7.62
C TYR A 203 25.44 -8.27 7.85
N VAL A 204 25.05 -7.17 8.49
CA VAL A 204 25.96 -6.06 8.78
C VAL A 204 27.16 -6.51 9.62
N LYS A 205 26.93 -7.29 10.68
CA LYS A 205 28.01 -7.78 11.56
C LYS A 205 28.98 -8.72 10.87
N ASN A 206 28.48 -9.54 9.95
CA ASN A 206 29.28 -10.60 9.33
C ASN A 206 30.01 -10.13 8.05
N GLU A 207 29.38 -9.23 7.28
CA GLU A 207 29.83 -8.90 5.92
C GLU A 207 30.37 -7.47 5.80
N LEU A 208 30.02 -6.56 6.72
CA LEU A 208 30.40 -5.15 6.61
C LEU A 208 31.48 -4.76 7.63
N ASP A 209 32.43 -3.94 7.18
CA ASP A 209 33.54 -3.42 7.98
C ASP A 209 33.61 -1.89 7.79
N PRO A 210 33.38 -1.07 8.83
CA PRO A 210 33.39 0.39 8.71
C PRO A 210 34.75 0.96 8.33
N THR A 211 35.82 0.18 8.49
CA THR A 211 37.17 0.61 8.06
C THR A 211 37.38 0.47 6.56
N LYS A 212 36.66 -0.46 5.91
CA LYS A 212 36.73 -0.75 4.47
C LYS A 212 35.62 -0.07 3.68
N HIS A 213 34.39 -0.16 4.18
CA HIS A 213 33.20 0.36 3.52
C HIS A 213 32.91 1.78 4.04
N LYS A 214 33.66 2.77 3.49
CA LYS A 214 33.58 4.15 3.97
C LYS A 214 32.27 4.83 3.64
N LYS A 215 31.71 4.57 2.44
CA LYS A 215 30.45 5.14 1.96
C LYS A 215 29.47 4.01 1.72
N VAL A 216 28.32 4.05 2.37
CA VAL A 216 27.26 3.05 2.23
C VAL A 216 25.96 3.75 1.84
N ALA A 217 25.36 3.36 0.72
CA ALA A 217 24.06 3.83 0.29
C ALA A 217 23.05 2.68 0.35
N MET A 218 21.86 2.95 0.87
CA MET A 218 20.82 1.95 1.07
C MET A 218 19.49 2.41 0.51
N PHE A 219 18.68 1.45 0.07
CA PHE A 219 17.33 1.71 -0.41
C PHE A 219 16.37 0.58 -0.03
N CYS A 220 15.07 0.87 -0.03
CA CYS A 220 13.99 -0.10 0.05
C CYS A 220 12.76 0.42 -0.69
N THR A 221 11.66 -0.34 -0.71
CA THR A 221 10.45 0.00 -1.47
C THR A 221 9.92 1.42 -1.19
N GLY A 222 9.72 1.78 0.07
CA GLY A 222 9.11 3.06 0.46
C GLY A 222 9.97 3.95 1.39
N GLY A 223 11.20 3.53 1.73
CA GLY A 223 12.12 4.29 2.60
C GLY A 223 12.17 3.82 4.07
N ILE A 224 11.11 3.24 4.61
CA ILE A 224 10.98 2.96 6.05
C ILE A 224 12.06 2.02 6.64
N ARG A 225 12.48 0.97 5.90
CA ARG A 225 13.54 0.07 6.37
C ARG A 225 14.87 0.80 6.47
N CYS A 226 15.10 1.74 5.53
CA CYS A 226 16.33 2.54 5.50
C CYS A 226 16.46 3.47 6.69
N GLU A 227 15.38 3.99 7.24
CA GLU A 227 15.43 4.76 8.48
C GLU A 227 16.14 3.98 9.60
N LYS A 228 15.71 2.73 9.83
CA LYS A 228 16.31 1.87 10.86
C LYS A 228 17.68 1.31 10.46
N SER A 229 17.85 0.88 9.21
CA SER A 229 19.13 0.30 8.78
C SER A 229 20.26 1.32 8.78
N THR A 230 19.99 2.55 8.38
CA THR A 230 21.01 3.61 8.45
C THR A 230 21.32 4.03 9.89
N ALA A 231 20.29 4.16 10.75
CA ALA A 231 20.49 4.39 12.17
C ALA A 231 21.38 3.31 12.77
N TYR A 232 21.08 2.05 12.47
CA TYR A 232 21.88 0.90 12.95
C TYR A 232 23.33 0.95 12.45
N LEU A 233 23.58 1.22 11.15
CA LEU A 233 24.95 1.33 10.63
C LEU A 233 25.74 2.44 11.34
N ARG A 234 25.11 3.60 11.58
CA ARG A 234 25.77 4.68 12.32
C ARG A 234 26.19 4.27 13.73
N GLU A 235 25.37 3.49 14.44
CA GLU A 235 25.72 2.91 15.74
C GLU A 235 26.84 1.86 15.65
N GLN A 236 27.00 1.20 14.49
CA GLN A 236 28.10 0.28 14.23
C GLN A 236 29.40 1.00 13.79
N GLY A 237 29.41 2.34 13.77
CA GLY A 237 30.61 3.13 13.48
C GLY A 237 30.82 3.45 11.99
N PHE A 238 29.79 3.34 11.15
CA PHE A 238 29.82 3.83 9.77
C PHE A 238 29.54 5.32 9.73
N ASP A 239 30.42 6.11 9.12
CA ASP A 239 30.33 7.58 9.10
C ASP A 239 29.50 8.10 7.92
N GLU A 240 29.78 7.65 6.70
CA GLU A 240 29.12 8.09 5.48
C GLU A 240 28.02 7.11 5.07
N VAL A 241 26.84 7.29 5.66
CA VAL A 241 25.68 6.44 5.44
C VAL A 241 24.57 7.26 4.79
N TYR A 242 24.07 6.78 3.65
CA TYR A 242 23.09 7.43 2.81
C TYR A 242 21.88 6.52 2.58
N HIS A 243 20.72 7.10 2.31
CA HIS A 243 19.56 6.35 1.85
C HIS A 243 18.68 7.15 0.88
N LEU A 244 18.03 6.43 -0.02
CA LEU A 244 17.12 6.98 -1.01
C LEU A 244 15.88 7.55 -0.33
N GLU A 245 15.67 8.86 -0.43
CA GLU A 245 14.49 9.55 0.07
C GLU A 245 13.22 9.05 -0.62
N GLY A 246 12.25 8.61 0.17
CA GLY A 246 11.01 8.07 -0.35
C GLY A 246 11.11 6.66 -0.96
N GLY A 247 12.33 6.09 -1.05
CA GLY A 247 12.57 4.75 -1.56
C GLY A 247 12.36 4.60 -3.07
N ILE A 248 12.30 3.35 -3.52
CA ILE A 248 12.15 2.99 -4.93
C ILE A 248 10.91 3.62 -5.55
N LEU A 249 9.77 3.62 -4.84
CA LEU A 249 8.51 4.14 -5.39
C LEU A 249 8.63 5.63 -5.76
N LYS A 250 9.28 6.44 -4.91
CA LYS A 250 9.51 7.87 -5.22
C LYS A 250 10.53 8.04 -6.35
N TYR A 251 11.53 7.18 -6.41
CA TYR A 251 12.50 7.19 -7.51
C TYR A 251 11.84 6.89 -8.86
N LEU A 252 10.97 5.87 -8.93
CA LEU A 252 10.25 5.52 -10.15
C LEU A 252 9.23 6.59 -10.57
N GLU A 253 8.71 7.37 -9.62
CA GLU A 253 7.81 8.49 -9.88
C GLU A 253 8.54 9.70 -10.46
N GLU A 254 9.77 10.00 -9.97
CA GLU A 254 10.48 11.25 -10.28
C GLU A 254 11.54 11.11 -11.37
N VAL A 255 12.16 9.92 -11.53
CA VAL A 255 13.26 9.70 -12.47
C VAL A 255 12.72 9.10 -13.78
N PRO A 256 12.95 9.75 -14.93
CA PRO A 256 12.54 9.23 -16.23
C PRO A 256 13.11 7.82 -16.53
N ALA A 257 12.35 6.99 -17.23
CA ALA A 257 12.74 5.62 -17.51
C ALA A 257 14.07 5.50 -18.25
N GLU A 258 14.37 6.44 -19.14
CA GLU A 258 15.62 6.52 -19.91
C GLU A 258 16.86 6.87 -19.08
N GLU A 259 16.66 7.50 -17.92
CA GLU A 259 17.73 7.85 -16.97
C GLU A 259 17.82 6.87 -15.80
N SER A 260 16.86 5.94 -15.72
CA SER A 260 16.73 5.04 -14.58
C SER A 260 17.85 4.01 -14.51
N MET A 261 18.41 3.84 -13.32
CA MET A 261 19.32 2.75 -12.97
C MET A 261 18.60 1.57 -12.29
N TRP A 262 17.29 1.64 -12.20
CA TRP A 262 16.45 0.55 -11.71
C TRP A 262 16.24 -0.51 -12.77
N GLU A 263 16.42 -1.79 -12.43
CA GLU A 263 16.22 -2.94 -13.31
C GLU A 263 15.09 -3.83 -12.78
N GLY A 264 14.12 -4.17 -13.63
CA GLY A 264 12.97 -5.00 -13.28
C GLY A 264 11.80 -4.25 -12.64
N ASP A 265 10.99 -4.97 -11.84
CA ASP A 265 9.78 -4.46 -11.22
C ASP A 265 9.95 -4.26 -9.70
N CYS A 266 9.16 -3.37 -9.11
CA CYS A 266 9.21 -3.09 -7.69
C CYS A 266 8.13 -3.88 -6.94
N PHE A 267 8.52 -4.78 -6.02
CA PHE A 267 7.58 -5.49 -5.16
C PHE A 267 6.81 -4.53 -4.26
N VAL A 268 5.47 -4.72 -4.20
CA VAL A 268 4.57 -4.00 -3.31
C VAL A 268 3.77 -4.96 -2.43
N PHE A 269 3.39 -4.52 -1.22
CA PHE A 269 2.75 -5.39 -0.20
C PHE A 269 1.22 -5.44 -0.32
N ASP A 270 0.71 -5.47 -1.55
CA ASP A 270 -0.72 -5.60 -1.85
C ASP A 270 -0.97 -6.61 -2.98
N ASN A 271 -2.21 -6.77 -3.44
CA ASN A 271 -2.56 -7.78 -4.45
C ASN A 271 -2.07 -7.45 -5.87
N ARG A 272 -1.47 -6.28 -6.10
CA ARG A 272 -0.76 -6.00 -7.36
C ARG A 272 0.54 -6.78 -7.45
N VAL A 273 1.11 -7.16 -6.30
CA VAL A 273 2.37 -7.91 -6.11
C VAL A 273 3.60 -7.11 -6.50
N ALA A 274 3.63 -6.54 -7.70
CA ALA A 274 4.71 -5.69 -8.17
C ALA A 274 4.17 -4.59 -9.09
N VAL A 275 4.92 -3.50 -9.20
CA VAL A 275 4.66 -2.39 -10.12
C VAL A 275 5.87 -2.19 -11.04
N ASN A 276 5.60 -1.80 -12.28
CA ASN A 276 6.61 -1.46 -13.28
C ASN A 276 7.15 -0.03 -13.03
N HIS A 277 7.99 0.46 -13.94
CA HIS A 277 8.58 1.81 -13.85
C HIS A 277 7.51 2.93 -13.88
N SER A 278 6.38 2.72 -14.51
CA SER A 278 5.25 3.68 -14.52
C SER A 278 4.33 3.56 -13.31
N LEU A 279 4.72 2.78 -12.29
CA LEU A 279 3.93 2.47 -11.09
C LEU A 279 2.61 1.73 -11.38
N GLU A 280 2.46 1.19 -12.57
CA GLU A 280 1.34 0.35 -12.96
C GLU A 280 1.57 -1.10 -12.50
N LYS A 281 0.49 -1.85 -12.33
CA LYS A 281 0.58 -3.28 -11.98
C LYS A 281 1.36 -4.04 -13.06
N SER A 282 2.37 -4.79 -12.65
CA SER A 282 3.16 -5.66 -13.52
C SER A 282 2.54 -7.07 -13.70
N ASP A 283 3.19 -7.93 -14.49
CA ASP A 283 2.71 -9.27 -14.83
C ASP A 283 2.87 -10.31 -13.71
N TYR A 284 3.42 -9.92 -12.56
CA TYR A 284 3.54 -10.82 -11.42
C TYR A 284 2.20 -11.11 -10.75
N ASP A 285 2.00 -12.36 -10.34
CA ASP A 285 0.93 -12.80 -9.45
C ASP A 285 1.52 -13.29 -8.13
N GLN A 286 0.69 -13.64 -7.17
CA GLN A 286 1.14 -14.12 -5.88
C GLN A 286 0.78 -15.60 -5.67
N CYS A 287 1.74 -16.39 -5.21
CA CYS A 287 1.44 -17.69 -4.66
C CYS A 287 0.67 -17.54 -3.34
N TYR A 288 -0.60 -17.92 -3.32
CA TYR A 288 -1.43 -17.79 -2.11
C TYR A 288 -1.07 -18.78 -0.98
N ALA A 289 -0.14 -19.70 -1.21
CA ALA A 289 0.46 -20.54 -0.16
C ALA A 289 1.60 -19.82 0.56
N CYS A 290 2.71 -19.56 -0.13
CA CYS A 290 3.93 -18.97 0.47
C CYS A 290 4.06 -17.45 0.36
N ARG A 291 3.21 -16.81 -0.46
CA ARG A 291 3.23 -15.35 -0.71
C ARG A 291 4.37 -14.83 -1.59
N MET A 292 5.17 -15.72 -2.18
CA MET A 292 6.17 -15.35 -3.16
C MET A 292 5.53 -14.80 -4.45
N PRO A 293 6.15 -13.82 -5.11
CA PRO A 293 5.78 -13.45 -6.47
C PRO A 293 5.99 -14.64 -7.42
N ILE A 294 5.11 -14.81 -8.37
CA ILE A 294 5.15 -15.88 -9.38
C ILE A 294 4.82 -15.31 -10.75
N THR A 295 5.49 -15.85 -11.77
CA THR A 295 5.28 -15.53 -13.17
C THR A 295 4.25 -16.45 -13.82
N GLU A 296 3.86 -16.18 -15.08
CA GLU A 296 3.06 -17.12 -15.87
C GLU A 296 3.80 -18.44 -16.12
N ALA A 297 5.14 -18.41 -16.27
CA ALA A 297 5.95 -19.63 -16.38
C ALA A 297 5.88 -20.48 -15.10
N ASP A 298 5.91 -19.85 -13.91
CA ASP A 298 5.74 -20.55 -12.64
C ASP A 298 4.37 -21.19 -12.52
N LYS A 299 3.32 -20.56 -13.07
CA LYS A 299 1.96 -21.11 -13.08
C LYS A 299 1.80 -22.31 -14.02
N GLN A 300 2.65 -22.41 -15.04
CA GLN A 300 2.69 -23.57 -15.94
C GLN A 300 3.56 -24.73 -15.41
N HIS A 301 4.35 -24.47 -14.37
CA HIS A 301 5.22 -25.49 -13.79
C HIS A 301 4.40 -26.58 -13.08
N PRO A 302 4.79 -27.90 -13.18
CA PRO A 302 4.05 -29.01 -12.54
C PRO A 302 3.87 -28.89 -11.02
N ALA A 303 4.75 -28.15 -10.33
CA ALA A 303 4.64 -27.87 -8.92
C ALA A 303 3.57 -26.82 -8.55
N TYR A 304 2.99 -26.14 -9.54
CA TYR A 304 1.98 -25.12 -9.26
C TYR A 304 0.59 -25.72 -9.10
N VAL A 305 0.05 -25.54 -7.91
CA VAL A 305 -1.36 -25.81 -7.62
C VAL A 305 -1.95 -24.54 -6.97
N LYS A 306 -2.92 -23.93 -7.65
CA LYS A 306 -3.53 -22.67 -7.21
C LYS A 306 -3.96 -22.69 -5.75
N GLY A 307 -3.37 -21.81 -4.94
CA GLY A 307 -3.67 -21.67 -3.52
C GLY A 307 -3.01 -22.72 -2.62
N GLU A 308 -2.28 -23.70 -3.15
CA GLU A 308 -1.67 -24.82 -2.41
C GLU A 308 -0.13 -24.80 -2.51
N SER A 309 0.45 -24.62 -3.70
CA SER A 309 1.90 -24.69 -3.93
C SER A 309 2.35 -23.90 -5.17
N CYS A 310 3.63 -23.61 -5.24
CA CYS A 310 4.35 -23.12 -6.43
C CYS A 310 5.78 -23.70 -6.44
N PRO A 311 6.58 -23.50 -7.50
CA PRO A 311 7.98 -23.95 -7.56
C PRO A 311 8.84 -23.53 -6.35
N HIS A 312 8.57 -22.35 -5.76
CA HIS A 312 9.34 -21.84 -4.63
C HIS A 312 9.01 -22.51 -3.28
N CYS A 313 7.87 -23.17 -3.14
CA CYS A 313 7.40 -23.69 -1.85
C CYS A 313 7.00 -25.17 -1.84
N ILE A 314 6.98 -25.87 -2.97
CA ILE A 314 6.54 -27.27 -3.05
C ILE A 314 7.35 -28.17 -2.11
N ASP A 315 8.66 -27.97 -2.03
CA ASP A 315 9.56 -28.78 -1.20
C ASP A 315 9.74 -28.21 0.22
N LYS A 316 9.27 -26.99 0.49
CA LYS A 316 9.41 -26.33 1.80
C LYS A 316 8.20 -26.52 2.70
N ALA A 317 7.01 -26.71 2.13
CA ALA A 317 5.77 -26.83 2.89
C ALA A 317 5.56 -28.26 3.38
N THR A 318 5.23 -28.42 4.68
CA THR A 318 4.83 -29.72 5.23
C THR A 318 3.47 -30.16 4.68
N GLU A 319 3.17 -31.47 4.75
CA GLU A 319 1.85 -31.97 4.30
C GLU A 319 0.69 -31.36 5.10
N GLU A 320 0.88 -31.11 6.39
CA GLU A 320 -0.11 -30.42 7.22
C GLU A 320 -0.35 -28.96 6.77
N GLN A 321 0.72 -28.26 6.34
CA GLN A 321 0.59 -26.92 5.79
C GLN A 321 -0.14 -26.95 4.44
N ARG A 322 0.20 -27.89 3.57
CA ARG A 322 -0.48 -28.10 2.28
C ARG A 322 -1.95 -28.43 2.46
N ALA A 323 -2.29 -29.33 3.39
CA ALA A 323 -3.68 -29.66 3.70
C ALA A 323 -4.48 -28.42 4.15
N ARG A 324 -3.91 -27.54 4.99
CA ARG A 324 -4.52 -26.27 5.38
C ARG A 324 -4.69 -25.31 4.22
N PHE A 325 -3.73 -25.23 3.31
CA PHE A 325 -3.82 -24.38 2.11
C PHE A 325 -4.91 -24.89 1.16
N ARG A 326 -5.00 -26.20 0.95
CA ARG A 326 -6.03 -26.87 0.15
C ARG A 326 -7.41 -26.61 0.71
N GLU A 327 -7.61 -26.77 2.03
CA GLU A 327 -8.89 -26.52 2.67
C GLU A 327 -9.29 -25.02 2.57
N ARG A 328 -8.36 -24.09 2.77
CA ARG A 328 -8.61 -22.67 2.56
C ARG A 328 -9.05 -22.38 1.12
N GLN A 329 -8.38 -22.97 0.12
CA GLN A 329 -8.72 -22.79 -1.29
C GLN A 329 -10.12 -23.36 -1.59
N ARG A 330 -10.44 -24.52 -1.04
CA ARG A 330 -11.78 -25.13 -1.14
C ARG A 330 -12.86 -24.20 -0.56
N GLN A 331 -12.64 -23.62 0.60
CA GLN A 331 -13.58 -22.68 1.21
C GLN A 331 -13.78 -21.40 0.38
N ILE A 332 -12.71 -20.89 -0.22
CA ILE A 332 -12.78 -19.74 -1.14
C ILE A 332 -13.64 -20.09 -2.35
N GLN A 333 -13.44 -21.26 -2.94
CA GLN A 333 -14.20 -21.71 -4.10
C GLN A 333 -15.69 -21.90 -3.77
N LEU A 334 -16.01 -22.55 -2.65
CA LEU A 334 -17.39 -22.73 -2.19
C LEU A 334 -18.10 -21.39 -1.91
N ALA A 335 -17.40 -20.40 -1.35
CA ALA A 335 -17.97 -19.08 -1.14
C ALA A 335 -18.25 -18.37 -2.47
N LYS A 336 -17.32 -18.47 -3.43
CA LYS A 336 -17.51 -17.91 -4.77
C LYS A 336 -18.72 -18.52 -5.49
N GLU A 337 -18.92 -19.83 -5.40
CA GLU A 337 -20.07 -20.53 -5.97
C GLU A 337 -21.40 -20.10 -5.35
N ARG A 338 -21.39 -19.66 -4.09
CA ARG A 338 -22.56 -19.13 -3.36
C ARG A 338 -22.76 -17.63 -3.56
N GLY A 339 -21.89 -16.94 -4.31
CA GLY A 339 -21.91 -15.49 -4.42
C GLY A 339 -21.55 -14.76 -3.11
N GLU A 340 -20.91 -15.45 -2.14
CA GLU A 340 -20.53 -14.90 -0.84
C GLU A 340 -19.10 -14.32 -0.88
N ALA A 341 -18.87 -13.17 -0.24
CA ALA A 341 -17.54 -12.67 0.01
C ALA A 341 -16.87 -13.51 1.11
N HIS A 342 -15.91 -14.36 0.77
CA HIS A 342 -15.18 -15.19 1.73
C HIS A 342 -13.91 -14.50 2.25
N ILE A 343 -13.16 -13.84 1.36
CA ILE A 343 -11.97 -13.09 1.72
C ILE A 343 -12.38 -11.62 1.88
N GLY A 344 -12.14 -11.05 3.06
CA GLY A 344 -12.42 -9.64 3.33
C GLY A 344 -13.70 -9.37 4.12
N ALA A 345 -14.67 -10.28 4.13
CA ALA A 345 -15.83 -10.13 5.00
C ALA A 345 -15.44 -10.23 6.48
N GLU A 346 -15.98 -9.35 7.31
CA GLU A 346 -15.89 -9.48 8.77
C GLU A 346 -16.62 -10.77 9.17
N VAL A 347 -15.91 -11.65 9.88
CA VAL A 347 -16.45 -12.99 10.25
C VAL A 347 -17.76 -12.86 11.05
N LYS A 348 -17.91 -11.79 11.86
CA LYS A 348 -19.15 -11.51 12.59
C LYS A 348 -20.31 -11.19 11.67
N GLU A 349 -20.12 -10.34 10.66
CA GLU A 349 -21.15 -9.94 9.69
C GLU A 349 -21.63 -11.12 8.86
N VAL A 350 -20.69 -11.97 8.41
CA VAL A 350 -21.02 -13.21 7.66
C VAL A 350 -21.81 -14.19 8.54
N ILE A 351 -21.44 -14.35 9.82
CA ILE A 351 -22.16 -15.20 10.76
C ILE A 351 -23.56 -14.66 11.02
N GLU A 352 -23.69 -13.34 11.17
CA GLU A 352 -24.97 -12.68 11.44
C GLU A 352 -25.90 -12.72 10.23
N ALA A 353 -25.39 -12.43 9.04
CA ALA A 353 -26.13 -12.58 7.78
C ALA A 353 -26.62 -14.02 7.57
N ARG A 354 -25.77 -15.02 7.82
CA ARG A 354 -26.17 -16.45 7.74
C ARG A 354 -27.23 -16.83 8.79
N LYS A 355 -27.17 -16.25 10.00
CA LYS A 355 -28.21 -16.47 11.02
C LYS A 355 -29.54 -15.88 10.57
N GLN A 356 -29.55 -14.68 10.03
CA GLN A 356 -30.75 -14.01 9.53
C GLN A 356 -31.37 -14.77 8.35
N GLN A 357 -30.57 -15.19 7.38
CA GLN A 357 -31.04 -16.01 6.25
C GLN A 357 -31.67 -17.35 6.71
N LYS A 358 -31.03 -18.05 7.67
CA LYS A 358 -31.58 -19.27 8.24
C LYS A 358 -32.88 -19.04 9.01
N LEU A 359 -33.00 -17.90 9.69
CA LEU A 359 -34.22 -17.53 10.42
C LEU A 359 -35.35 -17.22 9.44
N GLN A 360 -35.04 -16.48 8.38
CA GLN A 360 -36.01 -16.11 7.35
C GLN A 360 -36.52 -17.34 6.58
N ALA A 361 -35.63 -18.25 6.18
CA ALA A 361 -36.02 -19.49 5.54
C ALA A 361 -36.88 -20.42 6.45
N LYS A 362 -36.66 -20.39 7.77
CA LYS A 362 -37.51 -21.10 8.74
C LYS A 362 -38.91 -20.49 8.87
N LEU A 363 -39.00 -19.14 8.82
CA LEU A 363 -40.28 -18.43 8.88
C LEU A 363 -41.11 -18.68 7.62
N GLU A 364 -40.48 -18.72 6.46
CA GLU A 364 -41.13 -19.04 5.17
C GLU A 364 -41.67 -20.49 5.15
N GLN A 365 -40.91 -21.45 5.70
CA GLN A 365 -41.36 -22.87 5.81
C GLN A 365 -42.47 -23.08 6.84
N GLN A 366 -42.78 -22.15 7.71
CA GLN A 366 -43.86 -22.24 8.69
C GLN A 366 -45.17 -21.55 8.22
N GLN A 367 -45.14 -20.87 7.06
CA GLN A 367 -46.27 -20.19 6.46
C GLN A 367 -46.92 -20.99 5.31
N ASP A 368 -46.24 -22.07 4.85
CA ASP A 368 -46.78 -23.11 3.96
C ASP A 368 -47.35 -24.28 4.77
#